data_8c70d1b3e44d4830f1dff5a81d613f79
#
_entry.id   8c70d1b3e44d4830f1dff5a81d613f79
#
_cell.length_a   1.000
_cell.length_b   1.000
_cell.length_c   1.000
_cell.angle_alpha   90.00
_cell.angle_beta   90.00
_cell.angle_gamma   90.00
#
_symmetry.space_group_name_H-M   'P 1'
#
loop_
_entity.id
_entity.type
_entity.pdbx_description
1 polymer ?
#
loop_
_entity_poly.entity_id
_entity_poly.type
_entity_poly.pdbx_seq_one_letter_code
_entity_poly.pdbx_strand_id
1 'polypeptide(L)'
;MNSFKSTQKQYQLAVELVIEQAQTDPNIIAAILYGSLSHDQVWEKSDLDLWLITVDNPQNVNFYSLVSNDIFMHVDLIPRSQFKRSLESGLVTSWSEMVFVRSTLLFSKDQTIQTWYKNHHRLQVGERDKKFALLQILERALPRLEAAKKEFWVKQDRTYAFLAILEVVDILAGFEVIWNGEVPGREKIQPALEYNPTFFNLVYHQFINQPKTDHRFRQTLTAIEQYLFEHRAVGQPILDYLQSQGSARSATEIDSYLKISSRQSSHFNVYHWLANQGILQKSSLPISLTHNNPVKVDETAYSYDPSYTPPPEPVTPPQITLAIERFIERTQLDSNVLAGILFEDPVPSQHCLGPTSPLPITLITQEKVKSQSRYLLQENGVDLCVDLVPRSVFRRRLGQTLVGDRHYNRFIDSRILFTKDPTVPAWYADIQRQNTTSDQRLGITTSAASSKDSRLQLMNLGCTLSGTLAKAEKWCYVKNDFNYSFVYILQALEDLAQVEVFQNHQIPDKKPLHQALKLNPDFFQSWCVDLLERKKDQSTIQQTLTSLTEYMS
;
A
#
# COMPACT_ATOMS: atom_id res chain seq x y z
N MET A 1 -36.00 -7.19 -9.44
CA MET A 1 -35.61 -7.01 -10.86
C MET A 1 -36.04 -5.68 -11.49
N ASN A 2 -37.24 -5.14 -11.19
CA ASN A 2 -37.70 -3.85 -11.75
C ASN A 2 -36.94 -2.63 -11.16
N SER A 3 -36.55 -2.63 -9.89
CA SER A 3 -35.85 -1.48 -9.27
C SER A 3 -34.43 -1.26 -9.85
N PHE A 4 -33.68 -2.33 -10.10
CA PHE A 4 -32.32 -2.23 -10.70
C PHE A 4 -32.33 -1.61 -12.09
N LYS A 5 -33.29 -1.99 -12.97
CA LYS A 5 -33.39 -1.40 -14.29
C LYS A 5 -33.75 0.08 -14.23
N SER A 6 -34.57 0.48 -13.25
CA SER A 6 -34.91 1.88 -13.00
C SER A 6 -33.68 2.67 -12.55
N THR A 7 -32.91 2.15 -11.59
CA THR A 7 -31.68 2.78 -11.09
C THR A 7 -30.64 2.96 -12.20
N GLN A 8 -30.35 1.91 -12.98
CA GLN A 8 -29.39 1.99 -14.07
C GLN A 8 -29.77 3.05 -15.12
N LYS A 9 -31.07 3.16 -15.44
CA LYS A 9 -31.59 4.18 -16.39
C LYS A 9 -31.43 5.59 -15.84
N GLN A 10 -31.63 5.81 -14.52
CA GLN A 10 -31.42 7.11 -13.89
C GLN A 10 -29.96 7.54 -13.95
N TYR A 11 -29.03 6.60 -13.69
CA TYR A 11 -27.59 6.85 -13.79
C TYR A 11 -27.14 7.16 -15.20
N GLN A 12 -27.67 6.44 -16.20
CA GLN A 12 -27.40 6.72 -17.61
C GLN A 12 -27.86 8.13 -18.01
N LEU A 13 -29.10 8.52 -17.63
CA LEU A 13 -29.61 9.85 -17.90
C LEU A 13 -28.74 10.95 -17.24
N ALA A 14 -28.29 10.75 -16.01
CA ALA A 14 -27.42 11.69 -15.33
C ALA A 14 -26.08 11.89 -16.06
N VAL A 15 -25.49 10.81 -16.59
CA VAL A 15 -24.28 10.87 -17.43
C VAL A 15 -24.57 11.62 -18.73
N GLU A 16 -25.64 11.30 -19.43
CA GLU A 16 -26.01 11.93 -20.70
C GLU A 16 -26.09 13.46 -20.55
N LEU A 17 -26.77 13.96 -19.51
CA LEU A 17 -26.89 15.41 -19.24
C LEU A 17 -25.55 16.10 -19.05
N VAL A 18 -24.64 15.48 -18.30
CA VAL A 18 -23.29 16.05 -18.09
C VAL A 18 -22.46 16.00 -19.36
N ILE A 19 -22.60 14.93 -20.15
CA ILE A 19 -21.87 14.78 -21.42
C ILE A 19 -22.36 15.76 -22.48
N GLU A 20 -23.66 16.03 -22.58
CA GLU A 20 -24.20 17.06 -23.47
C GLU A 20 -23.57 18.44 -23.15
N GLN A 21 -23.49 18.81 -21.88
CA GLN A 21 -22.82 20.05 -21.47
C GLN A 21 -21.32 20.03 -21.76
N ALA A 22 -20.63 18.94 -21.44
CA ALA A 22 -19.19 18.80 -21.69
C ALA A 22 -18.85 18.88 -23.19
N GLN A 23 -19.74 18.40 -24.07
CA GLN A 23 -19.57 18.52 -25.52
C GLN A 23 -19.65 19.96 -26.04
N THR A 24 -20.35 20.86 -25.36
CA THR A 24 -20.43 22.29 -25.75
C THR A 24 -19.18 23.08 -25.32
N ASP A 25 -18.44 22.61 -24.32
CA ASP A 25 -17.21 23.28 -23.86
C ASP A 25 -16.05 23.01 -24.86
N PRO A 26 -15.45 24.07 -25.45
CA PRO A 26 -14.32 23.91 -26.36
C PRO A 26 -13.05 23.40 -25.68
N ASN A 27 -12.92 23.55 -24.35
CA ASN A 27 -11.78 23.08 -23.58
C ASN A 27 -11.87 21.58 -23.27
N ILE A 28 -13.05 20.96 -23.33
CA ILE A 28 -13.24 19.52 -23.10
C ILE A 28 -13.19 18.79 -24.45
N ILE A 29 -12.21 17.93 -24.63
CA ILE A 29 -11.92 17.25 -25.90
C ILE A 29 -12.28 15.76 -25.89
N ALA A 30 -12.46 15.15 -24.72
CA ALA A 30 -12.99 13.79 -24.60
C ALA A 30 -13.59 13.55 -23.21
N ALA A 31 -14.47 12.53 -23.10
CA ALA A 31 -14.99 12.05 -21.82
C ALA A 31 -14.91 10.53 -21.74
N ILE A 32 -14.47 10.04 -20.59
CA ILE A 32 -14.29 8.62 -20.28
C ILE A 32 -15.05 8.33 -19.00
N LEU A 33 -16.00 7.40 -19.06
CA LEU A 33 -16.71 6.86 -17.91
C LEU A 33 -15.94 5.69 -17.33
N TYR A 34 -15.76 5.68 -16.01
CA TYR A 34 -15.15 4.56 -15.29
C TYR A 34 -15.99 4.21 -14.05
N GLY A 35 -15.53 3.26 -13.25
CA GLY A 35 -16.27 2.84 -12.06
C GLY A 35 -17.45 1.91 -12.35
N SER A 36 -18.39 1.84 -11.40
CA SER A 36 -19.46 0.82 -11.40
C SER A 36 -20.37 0.85 -12.64
N LEU A 37 -20.65 2.02 -13.20
CA LEU A 37 -21.54 2.13 -14.36
C LEU A 37 -20.90 1.61 -15.66
N SER A 38 -19.58 1.62 -15.76
CA SER A 38 -18.87 1.20 -16.98
C SER A 38 -18.74 -0.32 -17.12
N HIS A 39 -18.72 -1.08 -16.03
CA HIS A 39 -18.40 -2.51 -16.08
C HIS A 39 -19.04 -3.39 -14.99
N ASP A 40 -19.84 -2.82 -14.07
CA ASP A 40 -20.39 -3.54 -12.93
C ASP A 40 -21.88 -3.23 -12.69
N GLN A 41 -22.46 -3.80 -11.65
CA GLN A 41 -23.81 -3.50 -11.23
C GLN A 41 -23.86 -2.18 -10.46
N VAL A 42 -24.69 -1.26 -10.96
CA VAL A 42 -25.00 0.00 -10.27
C VAL A 42 -26.08 -0.24 -9.24
N TRP A 43 -25.96 0.37 -8.08
CA TRP A 43 -26.98 0.37 -7.05
C TRP A 43 -27.20 1.79 -6.51
N GLU A 44 -28.21 1.99 -5.66
CA GLU A 44 -28.69 3.32 -5.25
C GLU A 44 -27.65 4.20 -4.53
N LYS A 45 -26.61 3.59 -3.93
CA LYS A 45 -25.49 4.30 -3.28
C LYS A 45 -24.21 4.35 -4.11
N SER A 46 -24.28 4.00 -5.42
CA SER A 46 -23.14 4.15 -6.31
C SER A 46 -22.92 5.62 -6.67
N ASP A 47 -21.67 6.02 -6.76
CA ASP A 47 -21.23 7.26 -7.39
C ASP A 47 -20.98 7.06 -8.88
N LEU A 48 -20.86 8.14 -9.62
CA LEU A 48 -20.43 8.17 -11.01
C LEU A 48 -19.04 8.77 -11.10
N ASP A 49 -18.19 8.10 -11.84
CA ASP A 49 -16.81 8.50 -12.02
C ASP A 49 -16.54 8.86 -13.49
N LEU A 50 -16.10 10.09 -13.74
CA LEU A 50 -15.82 10.61 -15.09
C LEU A 50 -14.43 11.22 -15.19
N TRP A 51 -13.69 10.88 -16.23
CA TRP A 51 -12.52 11.64 -16.68
C TRP A 51 -12.92 12.51 -17.86
N LEU A 52 -12.83 13.83 -17.69
CA LEU A 52 -12.94 14.79 -18.77
C LEU A 52 -11.53 15.20 -19.21
N ILE A 53 -11.17 14.79 -20.42
CA ILE A 53 -9.88 15.15 -21.00
C ILE A 53 -9.97 16.56 -21.57
N THR A 54 -9.08 17.43 -21.11
CA THR A 54 -9.06 18.84 -21.50
C THR A 54 -7.90 19.17 -22.43
N VAL A 55 -7.99 20.28 -23.13
CA VAL A 55 -6.82 20.90 -23.76
C VAL A 55 -5.75 21.20 -22.71
N ASP A 56 -4.48 21.24 -23.11
CA ASP A 56 -3.39 21.54 -22.20
C ASP A 56 -3.45 23.00 -21.75
N ASN A 57 -4.18 23.24 -20.66
CA ASN A 57 -4.27 24.55 -20.00
C ASN A 57 -3.87 24.37 -18.53
N PRO A 58 -3.02 25.23 -17.97
CA PRO A 58 -2.58 25.16 -16.58
C PRO A 58 -3.67 25.66 -15.59
N GLN A 59 -4.85 25.03 -15.58
CA GLN A 59 -5.84 25.26 -14.54
C GLN A 59 -5.47 24.49 -13.27
N ASN A 60 -5.65 25.16 -12.11
CA ASN A 60 -5.26 24.61 -10.80
C ASN A 60 -6.28 23.64 -10.19
N VAL A 61 -7.45 23.46 -10.79
CA VAL A 61 -8.50 22.58 -10.28
C VAL A 61 -8.62 21.36 -11.18
N ASN A 62 -8.30 20.20 -10.64
CA ASN A 62 -8.29 18.93 -11.37
C ASN A 62 -9.45 18.00 -10.99
N PHE A 63 -10.29 18.38 -10.02
CA PHE A 63 -11.35 17.52 -9.49
C PHE A 63 -12.59 18.34 -9.13
N TYR A 64 -13.76 17.82 -9.51
CA TYR A 64 -15.07 18.36 -9.14
C TYR A 64 -15.96 17.27 -8.58
N SER A 65 -16.74 17.62 -7.56
CA SER A 65 -17.89 16.86 -7.11
C SER A 65 -19.15 17.52 -7.65
N LEU A 66 -19.91 16.83 -8.48
CA LEU A 66 -21.13 17.32 -9.10
C LEU A 66 -22.33 16.49 -8.64
N VAL A 67 -23.52 17.08 -8.72
CA VAL A 67 -24.80 16.37 -8.54
C VAL A 67 -25.63 16.61 -9.78
N SER A 68 -26.10 15.54 -10.41
CA SER A 68 -27.02 15.57 -11.55
C SER A 68 -28.13 14.55 -11.33
N ASN A 69 -29.40 14.98 -11.37
CA ASN A 69 -30.56 14.12 -11.08
C ASN A 69 -30.43 13.36 -9.75
N ASP A 70 -30.02 14.06 -8.68
CA ASP A 70 -29.75 13.50 -7.35
C ASP A 70 -28.65 12.43 -7.30
N ILE A 71 -27.88 12.28 -8.37
CA ILE A 71 -26.76 11.34 -8.45
C ILE A 71 -25.46 12.11 -8.27
N PHE A 72 -24.64 11.65 -7.34
CA PHE A 72 -23.32 12.20 -7.03
C PHE A 72 -22.30 11.74 -8.06
N MET A 73 -21.48 12.67 -8.56
CA MET A 73 -20.46 12.40 -9.57
C MET A 73 -19.11 12.93 -9.16
N HIS A 74 -18.10 12.10 -9.33
CA HIS A 74 -16.69 12.46 -9.28
C HIS A 74 -16.19 12.76 -10.70
N VAL A 75 -15.72 13.98 -10.92
CA VAL A 75 -15.24 14.42 -12.23
C VAL A 75 -13.78 14.87 -12.12
N ASP A 76 -12.87 14.12 -12.73
CA ASP A 76 -11.47 14.50 -12.86
C ASP A 76 -11.24 15.23 -14.18
N LEU A 77 -10.65 16.43 -14.13
CA LEU A 77 -10.15 17.15 -15.31
C LEU A 77 -8.69 16.74 -15.56
N ILE A 78 -8.45 16.07 -16.67
CA ILE A 78 -7.14 15.54 -17.02
C ILE A 78 -6.62 16.24 -18.28
N PRO A 79 -5.56 17.07 -18.21
CA PRO A 79 -4.93 17.64 -19.39
C PRO A 79 -4.49 16.56 -20.38
N ARG A 80 -4.64 16.82 -21.67
CA ARG A 80 -4.31 15.88 -22.76
C ARG A 80 -2.89 15.30 -22.63
N SER A 81 -1.91 16.14 -22.34
CA SER A 81 -0.51 15.72 -22.14
C SER A 81 -0.32 14.84 -20.91
N GLN A 82 -1.10 15.07 -19.84
CA GLN A 82 -1.09 14.23 -18.64
C GLN A 82 -1.76 12.88 -18.92
N PHE A 83 -2.88 12.85 -19.64
CA PHE A 83 -3.55 11.62 -20.06
C PHE A 83 -2.59 10.74 -20.88
N LYS A 84 -1.94 11.33 -21.90
CA LYS A 84 -0.91 10.61 -22.70
C LYS A 84 0.19 10.03 -21.82
N ARG A 85 0.80 10.85 -20.95
CA ARG A 85 1.87 10.40 -20.04
C ARG A 85 1.42 9.27 -19.11
N SER A 86 0.17 9.30 -18.64
CA SER A 86 -0.38 8.25 -17.79
C SER A 86 -0.48 6.92 -18.53
N LEU A 87 -0.92 6.93 -19.78
CA LEU A 87 -0.99 5.73 -20.63
C LEU A 87 0.41 5.17 -20.97
N GLU A 88 1.39 6.05 -21.29
CA GLU A 88 2.75 5.65 -21.68
C GLU A 88 3.59 5.17 -20.49
N SER A 89 3.32 5.66 -19.28
CA SER A 89 4.05 5.34 -18.05
C SER A 89 3.33 4.39 -17.12
N GLY A 90 2.09 4.04 -17.42
CA GLY A 90 1.26 3.15 -16.61
C GLY A 90 1.81 1.74 -16.59
N LEU A 91 1.95 1.17 -15.39
CA LEU A 91 2.11 -0.27 -15.23
C LEU A 91 0.74 -0.87 -14.92
N VAL A 92 0.53 -2.08 -15.37
CA VAL A 92 -0.68 -2.88 -15.14
C VAL A 92 -1.10 -2.96 -13.67
N THR A 93 -0.17 -2.68 -12.76
CA THR A 93 -0.41 -2.62 -11.30
C THR A 93 -0.83 -1.23 -10.81
N SER A 94 -0.81 -0.20 -11.68
CA SER A 94 -1.26 1.13 -11.29
C SER A 94 -2.78 1.19 -11.20
N TRP A 95 -3.28 1.96 -10.22
CA TRP A 95 -4.73 2.15 -10.07
C TRP A 95 -5.36 2.73 -11.34
N SER A 96 -4.70 3.69 -11.98
CA SER A 96 -5.16 4.31 -13.21
C SER A 96 -5.30 3.30 -14.35
N GLU A 97 -4.37 2.36 -14.51
CA GLU A 97 -4.44 1.33 -15.53
C GLU A 97 -5.56 0.32 -15.25
N MET A 98 -5.68 -0.14 -14.01
CA MET A 98 -6.74 -1.07 -13.59
C MET A 98 -8.15 -0.51 -13.82
N VAL A 99 -8.30 0.81 -13.65
CA VAL A 99 -9.57 1.53 -13.90
C VAL A 99 -9.77 1.76 -15.39
N PHE A 100 -8.72 2.17 -16.11
CA PHE A 100 -8.78 2.53 -17.53
C PHE A 100 -9.23 1.36 -18.42
N VAL A 101 -8.70 0.17 -18.21
CA VAL A 101 -9.04 -1.01 -19.03
C VAL A 101 -10.50 -1.47 -18.90
N ARG A 102 -11.22 -0.96 -17.90
CA ARG A 102 -12.66 -1.21 -17.67
C ARG A 102 -13.51 0.03 -17.87
N SER A 103 -12.93 1.09 -18.44
CA SER A 103 -13.63 2.33 -18.72
C SER A 103 -14.39 2.28 -20.06
N THR A 104 -15.19 3.30 -20.32
CA THR A 104 -15.91 3.49 -21.58
C THR A 104 -15.65 4.88 -22.12
N LEU A 105 -15.11 4.99 -23.34
CA LEU A 105 -14.97 6.28 -24.03
C LEU A 105 -16.35 6.73 -24.52
N LEU A 106 -16.90 7.79 -23.91
CA LEU A 106 -18.23 8.31 -24.23
C LEU A 106 -18.22 9.19 -25.49
N PHE A 107 -17.25 10.09 -25.59
CA PHE A 107 -16.97 10.86 -26.80
C PHE A 107 -15.52 11.30 -26.88
N SER A 108 -15.06 11.67 -28.08
CA SER A 108 -13.82 12.38 -28.30
C SER A 108 -13.89 13.27 -29.53
N LYS A 109 -13.48 14.54 -29.38
CA LYS A 109 -13.25 15.51 -30.44
C LYS A 109 -11.84 15.38 -31.05
N ASP A 110 -10.94 14.64 -30.40
CA ASP A 110 -9.54 14.43 -30.79
C ASP A 110 -9.32 12.99 -31.25
N GLN A 111 -9.01 12.80 -32.53
CA GLN A 111 -8.73 11.51 -33.15
C GLN A 111 -7.56 10.78 -32.51
N THR A 112 -6.57 11.52 -31.98
CA THR A 112 -5.40 10.91 -31.33
C THR A 112 -5.77 10.28 -29.99
N ILE A 113 -6.70 10.87 -29.24
CA ILE A 113 -7.23 10.29 -28.00
C ILE A 113 -7.98 8.98 -28.29
N GLN A 114 -8.80 8.94 -29.35
CA GLN A 114 -9.47 7.70 -29.77
C GLN A 114 -8.46 6.60 -30.08
N THR A 115 -7.38 6.95 -30.78
CA THR A 115 -6.30 6.02 -31.12
C THR A 115 -5.57 5.53 -29.87
N TRP A 116 -5.22 6.44 -28.95
CA TRP A 116 -4.59 6.05 -27.68
C TRP A 116 -5.49 5.16 -26.85
N TYR A 117 -6.78 5.51 -26.75
CA TYR A 117 -7.75 4.70 -26.02
C TYR A 117 -7.81 3.28 -26.58
N LYS A 118 -8.01 3.11 -27.89
CA LYS A 118 -8.06 1.79 -28.55
C LYS A 118 -6.79 0.97 -28.37
N ASN A 119 -5.63 1.62 -28.39
CA ASN A 119 -4.34 0.93 -28.27
C ASN A 119 -4.03 0.45 -26.86
N HIS A 120 -4.50 1.16 -25.83
CA HIS A 120 -4.21 0.85 -24.42
C HIS A 120 -5.38 0.18 -23.68
N HIS A 121 -6.60 0.25 -24.22
CA HIS A 121 -7.78 -0.40 -23.65
C HIS A 121 -7.77 -1.91 -23.93
N ARG A 122 -6.91 -2.63 -23.22
CA ARG A 122 -6.71 -4.07 -23.38
C ARG A 122 -6.75 -4.74 -22.01
N LEU A 123 -7.60 -5.76 -21.88
CA LEU A 123 -7.67 -6.59 -20.66
C LEU A 123 -6.49 -7.56 -20.53
N GLN A 124 -5.77 -7.81 -21.63
CA GLN A 124 -4.63 -8.71 -21.63
C GLN A 124 -3.32 -7.97 -21.42
N VAL A 125 -2.48 -8.51 -20.55
CA VAL A 125 -1.16 -7.98 -20.22
C VAL A 125 -0.13 -8.51 -21.22
N GLY A 126 0.67 -7.61 -21.80
CA GLY A 126 1.81 -8.01 -22.64
C GLY A 126 2.91 -8.72 -21.81
N GLU A 127 3.62 -9.67 -22.39
CA GLU A 127 4.64 -10.49 -21.69
C GLU A 127 5.70 -9.68 -20.94
N ARG A 128 6.14 -8.54 -21.52
CA ARG A 128 7.11 -7.65 -20.87
C ARG A 128 6.49 -7.02 -19.61
N ASP A 129 5.32 -6.42 -19.75
CA ASP A 129 4.65 -5.72 -18.65
C ASP A 129 4.23 -6.68 -17.55
N LYS A 130 3.85 -7.91 -17.91
CA LYS A 130 3.55 -9.00 -16.99
C LYS A 130 4.72 -9.30 -16.05
N LYS A 131 5.93 -9.49 -16.59
CA LYS A 131 7.12 -9.80 -15.78
C LYS A 131 7.40 -8.71 -14.74
N PHE A 132 7.36 -7.44 -15.16
CA PHE A 132 7.62 -6.32 -14.25
C PHE A 132 6.47 -6.09 -13.25
N ALA A 133 5.23 -6.26 -13.67
CA ALA A 133 4.07 -6.15 -12.79
C ALA A 133 4.11 -7.21 -11.68
N LEU A 134 4.46 -8.44 -12.01
CA LEU A 134 4.62 -9.53 -11.05
C LEU A 134 5.74 -9.26 -10.04
N LEU A 135 6.90 -8.74 -10.48
CA LEU A 135 7.98 -8.31 -9.58
C LEU A 135 7.52 -7.23 -8.60
N GLN A 136 6.76 -6.24 -9.08
CA GLN A 136 6.22 -5.18 -8.22
C GLN A 136 5.19 -5.68 -7.21
N ILE A 137 4.38 -6.65 -7.59
CA ILE A 137 3.45 -7.28 -6.66
C ILE A 137 4.20 -8.06 -5.58
N LEU A 138 5.23 -8.82 -5.96
CA LEU A 138 6.08 -9.51 -4.98
C LEU A 138 6.76 -8.53 -4.03
N GLU A 139 7.31 -7.42 -4.53
CA GLU A 139 7.92 -6.37 -3.70
C GLU A 139 6.95 -5.83 -2.64
N ARG A 140 5.65 -5.83 -2.92
CA ARG A 140 4.61 -5.42 -1.97
C ARG A 140 4.15 -6.55 -1.05
N ALA A 141 4.07 -7.78 -1.56
CA ALA A 141 3.59 -8.94 -0.80
C ALA A 141 4.57 -9.39 0.28
N LEU A 142 5.87 -9.44 -0.04
CA LEU A 142 6.91 -9.96 0.85
C LEU A 142 6.97 -9.23 2.21
N PRO A 143 7.06 -7.89 2.29
CA PRO A 143 7.09 -7.22 3.59
C PRO A 143 5.76 -7.35 4.37
N ARG A 144 4.63 -7.51 3.67
CA ARG A 144 3.33 -7.77 4.32
C ARG A 144 3.26 -9.18 4.92
N LEU A 145 3.81 -10.16 4.22
CA LEU A 145 3.94 -11.52 4.75
C LEU A 145 4.84 -11.56 6.00
N GLU A 146 5.98 -10.86 5.96
CA GLU A 146 6.86 -10.76 7.14
C GLU A 146 6.17 -10.03 8.30
N ALA A 147 5.38 -8.98 8.02
CA ALA A 147 4.57 -8.32 9.05
C ALA A 147 3.54 -9.29 9.65
N ALA A 148 2.84 -10.08 8.83
CA ALA A 148 1.88 -11.09 9.30
C ALA A 148 2.54 -12.15 10.19
N LYS A 149 3.71 -12.64 9.80
CA LYS A 149 4.52 -13.57 10.60
C LYS A 149 4.93 -12.95 11.93
N LYS A 150 5.40 -11.70 11.92
CA LYS A 150 5.79 -10.96 13.14
C LYS A 150 4.61 -10.81 14.10
N GLU A 151 3.43 -10.45 13.59
CA GLU A 151 2.22 -10.36 14.43
C GLU A 151 1.85 -11.72 15.04
N PHE A 152 1.89 -12.79 14.25
CA PHE A 152 1.51 -14.11 14.73
C PHE A 152 2.55 -14.74 15.66
N TRP A 153 3.82 -14.83 15.22
CA TRP A 153 4.85 -15.57 15.94
C TRP A 153 5.49 -14.83 17.10
N VAL A 154 5.69 -13.51 16.93
CA VAL A 154 6.46 -12.69 17.89
C VAL A 154 5.52 -12.01 18.87
N LYS A 155 4.51 -11.30 18.34
CA LYS A 155 3.59 -10.52 19.16
C LYS A 155 2.40 -11.32 19.67
N GLN A 156 2.18 -12.53 19.12
CA GLN A 156 1.05 -13.41 19.44
C GLN A 156 -0.31 -12.72 19.27
N ASP A 157 -0.38 -11.78 18.33
CA ASP A 157 -1.55 -10.97 18.03
C ASP A 157 -2.31 -11.57 16.85
N ARG A 158 -3.28 -12.43 17.15
CA ARG A 158 -4.06 -13.12 16.11
C ARG A 158 -4.93 -12.19 15.30
N THR A 159 -5.44 -11.10 15.88
CA THR A 159 -6.29 -10.15 15.18
C THR A 159 -5.51 -9.44 14.08
N TYR A 160 -4.38 -8.82 14.42
CA TYR A 160 -3.56 -8.14 13.41
C TYR A 160 -2.83 -9.10 12.47
N ALA A 161 -2.48 -10.31 12.92
CA ALA A 161 -1.99 -11.35 12.03
C ALA A 161 -3.04 -11.75 10.98
N PHE A 162 -4.32 -11.86 11.39
CA PHE A 162 -5.43 -12.17 10.49
C PHE A 162 -5.61 -11.07 9.42
N LEU A 163 -5.64 -9.80 9.84
CA LEU A 163 -5.74 -8.66 8.92
C LEU A 163 -4.58 -8.61 7.93
N ALA A 164 -3.35 -8.77 8.43
CA ALA A 164 -2.15 -8.77 7.59
C ALA A 164 -2.12 -9.93 6.58
N ILE A 165 -2.57 -11.13 6.97
CA ILE A 165 -2.71 -12.27 6.04
C ILE A 165 -3.74 -11.96 4.95
N LEU A 166 -4.89 -11.38 5.28
CA LEU A 166 -5.89 -11.00 4.26
C LEU A 166 -5.36 -9.94 3.29
N GLU A 167 -4.55 -8.98 3.76
CA GLU A 167 -3.85 -8.05 2.85
C GLU A 167 -2.90 -8.80 1.89
N VAL A 168 -2.14 -9.77 2.39
CA VAL A 168 -1.26 -10.60 1.54
C VAL A 168 -2.09 -11.37 0.50
N VAL A 169 -3.18 -11.99 0.92
CA VAL A 169 -4.07 -12.75 0.03
C VAL A 169 -4.66 -11.86 -1.06
N ASP A 170 -5.08 -10.64 -0.72
CA ASP A 170 -5.56 -9.66 -1.69
C ASP A 170 -4.47 -9.24 -2.70
N ILE A 171 -3.23 -9.04 -2.24
CA ILE A 171 -2.08 -8.76 -3.12
C ILE A 171 -1.80 -9.95 -4.05
N LEU A 172 -1.80 -11.18 -3.51
CA LEU A 172 -1.57 -12.40 -4.29
C LEU A 172 -2.71 -12.72 -5.26
N ALA A 173 -3.94 -12.30 -4.98
CA ALA A 173 -5.03 -12.39 -5.94
C ALA A 173 -4.75 -11.53 -7.19
N GLY A 174 -4.21 -10.32 -7.02
CA GLY A 174 -3.73 -9.51 -8.14
C GLY A 174 -2.57 -10.16 -8.89
N PHE A 175 -1.68 -10.84 -8.17
CA PHE A 175 -0.59 -11.62 -8.77
C PHE A 175 -1.14 -12.74 -9.66
N GLU A 176 -2.08 -13.55 -9.14
CA GLU A 176 -2.68 -14.67 -9.88
C GLU A 176 -3.37 -14.21 -11.18
N VAL A 177 -4.13 -13.11 -11.12
CA VAL A 177 -4.79 -12.54 -12.31
C VAL A 177 -3.77 -12.13 -13.37
N ILE A 178 -2.70 -11.42 -12.99
CA ILE A 178 -1.63 -11.04 -13.92
C ILE A 178 -0.84 -12.27 -14.40
N TRP A 179 -0.61 -13.25 -13.54
CA TRP A 179 0.05 -14.50 -13.92
C TRP A 179 -0.70 -15.21 -15.04
N ASN A 180 -2.03 -15.15 -15.03
CA ASN A 180 -2.90 -15.66 -16.10
C ASN A 180 -3.08 -14.69 -17.30
N GLY A 181 -2.34 -13.57 -17.32
CA GLY A 181 -2.28 -12.65 -18.45
C GLY A 181 -3.36 -11.59 -18.49
N GLU A 182 -4.11 -11.37 -17.41
CA GLU A 182 -5.16 -10.38 -17.33
C GLU A 182 -4.80 -9.18 -16.44
N VAL A 183 -5.40 -8.02 -16.70
CA VAL A 183 -5.31 -6.84 -15.84
C VAL A 183 -6.28 -7.01 -14.67
N PRO A 184 -5.79 -7.00 -13.41
CA PRO A 184 -6.65 -7.14 -12.24
C PRO A 184 -7.61 -5.95 -12.12
N GLY A 185 -8.83 -6.23 -11.64
CA GLY A 185 -9.77 -5.20 -11.20
C GLY A 185 -9.59 -4.87 -9.72
N ARG A 186 -10.55 -4.13 -9.18
CA ARG A 186 -10.68 -3.97 -7.72
C ARG A 186 -11.06 -5.31 -7.07
N GLU A 187 -11.98 -6.03 -7.69
CA GLU A 187 -12.50 -7.33 -7.27
C GLU A 187 -11.65 -8.48 -7.81
N LYS A 188 -10.39 -8.53 -7.42
CA LYS A 188 -9.41 -9.50 -7.94
C LYS A 188 -9.47 -10.88 -7.29
N ILE A 189 -10.12 -11.02 -6.14
CA ILE A 189 -10.26 -12.29 -5.43
C ILE A 189 -11.11 -13.28 -6.25
N GLN A 190 -12.20 -12.83 -6.87
CA GLN A 190 -13.10 -13.71 -7.64
C GLN A 190 -12.39 -14.34 -8.85
N PRO A 191 -11.75 -13.58 -9.75
CA PRO A 191 -10.95 -14.18 -10.83
C PRO A 191 -9.82 -15.08 -10.29
N ALA A 192 -9.15 -14.70 -9.20
CA ALA A 192 -8.09 -15.51 -8.62
C ALA A 192 -8.61 -16.87 -8.12
N LEU A 193 -9.82 -16.93 -7.57
CA LEU A 193 -10.50 -18.16 -7.18
C LEU A 193 -10.82 -19.04 -8.38
N GLU A 194 -11.15 -18.44 -9.53
CA GLU A 194 -11.39 -19.19 -10.78
C GLU A 194 -10.09 -19.78 -11.33
N TYR A 195 -8.98 -19.03 -11.30
CA TYR A 195 -7.70 -19.49 -11.81
C TYR A 195 -7.01 -20.51 -10.88
N ASN A 196 -7.06 -20.30 -9.57
CA ASN A 196 -6.41 -21.18 -8.58
C ASN A 196 -7.33 -21.47 -7.39
N PRO A 197 -8.40 -22.27 -7.60
CA PRO A 197 -9.38 -22.54 -6.56
C PRO A 197 -8.78 -23.25 -5.35
N THR A 198 -7.78 -24.11 -5.54
CA THR A 198 -7.17 -24.87 -4.44
C THR A 198 -6.48 -23.95 -3.44
N PHE A 199 -5.64 -23.03 -3.92
CA PHE A 199 -4.93 -22.09 -3.07
C PHE A 199 -5.88 -21.08 -2.45
N PHE A 200 -6.70 -20.37 -3.24
CA PHE A 200 -7.56 -19.31 -2.71
C PHE A 200 -8.71 -19.83 -1.85
N ASN A 201 -9.22 -21.04 -2.06
CA ASN A 201 -10.15 -21.65 -1.11
C ASN A 201 -9.50 -21.87 0.26
N LEU A 202 -8.23 -22.28 0.30
CA LEU A 202 -7.52 -22.49 1.56
C LEU A 202 -7.24 -21.17 2.30
N VAL A 203 -6.56 -20.20 1.59
CA VAL A 203 -6.05 -18.98 2.23
C VAL A 203 -7.09 -17.86 2.37
N TYR A 204 -8.23 -17.95 1.68
CA TYR A 204 -9.32 -16.99 1.73
C TYR A 204 -10.59 -17.60 2.34
N HIS A 205 -11.31 -18.50 1.63
CA HIS A 205 -12.59 -19.01 2.11
C HIS A 205 -12.48 -19.78 3.44
N GLN A 206 -11.57 -20.73 3.53
CA GLN A 206 -11.41 -21.51 4.76
C GLN A 206 -10.81 -20.65 5.87
N PHE A 207 -9.83 -19.82 5.55
CA PHE A 207 -9.21 -18.94 6.54
C PHE A 207 -10.20 -17.94 7.13
N ILE A 208 -11.14 -17.39 6.34
CA ILE A 208 -12.19 -16.51 6.83
C ILE A 208 -13.25 -17.25 7.66
N ASN A 209 -13.68 -18.45 7.23
CA ASN A 209 -14.88 -19.09 7.78
C ASN A 209 -14.62 -20.18 8.84
N GLN A 210 -13.36 -20.58 9.01
CA GLN A 210 -13.02 -21.59 10.03
C GLN A 210 -12.42 -20.96 11.28
N PRO A 211 -12.44 -21.65 12.46
CA PRO A 211 -11.86 -21.17 13.70
C PRO A 211 -10.40 -20.71 13.55
N LYS A 212 -10.03 -19.61 14.19
CA LYS A 212 -8.71 -18.95 14.11
C LYS A 212 -7.69 -19.61 15.04
N THR A 213 -7.52 -20.93 14.90
CA THR A 213 -6.54 -21.71 15.66
C THR A 213 -5.10 -21.46 15.16
N ASP A 214 -4.10 -21.71 16.00
CA ASP A 214 -2.69 -21.64 15.61
C ASP A 214 -2.38 -22.55 14.42
N HIS A 215 -2.99 -23.73 14.39
CA HIS A 215 -2.86 -24.65 13.26
C HIS A 215 -3.32 -24.00 11.95
N ARG A 216 -4.45 -23.28 11.98
CA ARG A 216 -4.99 -22.60 10.80
C ARG A 216 -4.07 -21.47 10.32
N PHE A 217 -3.55 -20.64 11.23
CA PHE A 217 -2.56 -19.62 10.89
C PHE A 217 -1.31 -20.21 10.25
N ARG A 218 -0.73 -21.24 10.88
CA ARG A 218 0.45 -21.96 10.34
C ARG A 218 0.19 -22.51 8.95
N GLN A 219 -0.92 -23.23 8.77
CA GLN A 219 -1.31 -23.80 7.48
C GLN A 219 -1.43 -22.72 6.39
N THR A 220 -2.07 -21.60 6.70
CA THR A 220 -2.25 -20.49 5.75
C THR A 220 -0.93 -19.84 5.39
N LEU A 221 -0.07 -19.53 6.39
CA LEU A 221 1.25 -18.95 6.15
C LEU A 221 2.14 -19.88 5.33
N THR A 222 2.17 -21.18 5.66
CA THR A 222 2.93 -22.18 4.89
C THR A 222 2.43 -22.30 3.45
N ALA A 223 1.11 -22.25 3.23
CA ALA A 223 0.55 -22.28 1.88
C ALA A 223 0.94 -21.04 1.06
N ILE A 224 0.96 -19.86 1.69
CA ILE A 224 1.42 -18.61 1.05
C ILE A 224 2.91 -18.71 0.68
N GLU A 225 3.76 -19.19 1.59
CA GLU A 225 5.19 -19.37 1.33
C GLU A 225 5.45 -20.36 0.20
N GLN A 226 4.72 -21.47 0.19
CA GLN A 226 4.81 -22.48 -0.86
C GLN A 226 4.37 -21.91 -2.22
N TYR A 227 3.26 -21.16 -2.25
CA TYR A 227 2.77 -20.48 -3.46
C TYR A 227 3.84 -19.53 -4.03
N LEU A 228 4.46 -18.69 -3.18
CA LEU A 228 5.54 -17.80 -3.60
C LEU A 228 6.75 -18.57 -4.13
N PHE A 229 7.13 -19.66 -3.45
CA PHE A 229 8.25 -20.49 -3.89
C PHE A 229 7.99 -21.16 -5.25
N GLU A 230 6.79 -21.64 -5.50
CA GLU A 230 6.39 -22.22 -6.80
C GLU A 230 6.45 -21.19 -7.93
N HIS A 231 6.18 -19.91 -7.62
CA HIS A 231 6.23 -18.80 -8.57
C HIS A 231 7.58 -18.05 -8.61
N ARG A 232 8.65 -18.58 -8.01
CA ARG A 232 9.97 -17.92 -7.95
C ARG A 232 10.57 -17.60 -9.32
N ALA A 233 10.13 -18.25 -10.38
CA ALA A 233 10.51 -17.94 -11.77
C ALA A 233 10.17 -16.49 -12.19
N VAL A 234 9.33 -15.78 -11.44
CA VAL A 234 9.12 -14.32 -11.61
C VAL A 234 10.42 -13.53 -11.45
N GLY A 235 11.39 -14.04 -10.68
CA GLY A 235 12.73 -13.47 -10.58
C GLY A 235 13.59 -13.58 -11.83
N GLN A 236 13.15 -14.30 -12.89
CA GLN A 236 13.95 -14.58 -14.08
C GLN A 236 14.57 -13.32 -14.73
N PRO A 237 13.90 -12.17 -14.84
CA PRO A 237 14.52 -10.95 -15.39
C PRO A 237 15.75 -10.48 -14.60
N ILE A 238 15.77 -10.72 -13.29
CA ILE A 238 16.91 -10.41 -12.41
C ILE A 238 18.06 -11.39 -12.69
N LEU A 239 17.72 -12.69 -12.78
CA LEU A 239 18.69 -13.75 -13.04
C LEU A 239 19.35 -13.58 -14.41
N ASP A 240 18.56 -13.32 -15.46
CA ASP A 240 19.05 -13.07 -16.83
C ASP A 240 20.02 -11.88 -16.86
N TYR A 241 19.68 -10.80 -16.16
CA TYR A 241 20.56 -9.64 -16.07
C TYR A 241 21.88 -10.00 -15.38
N LEU A 242 21.83 -10.60 -14.19
CA LEU A 242 23.03 -10.96 -13.42
C LEU A 242 23.91 -11.97 -14.17
N GLN A 243 23.30 -12.93 -14.84
CA GLN A 243 24.01 -13.90 -15.67
C GLN A 243 24.73 -13.20 -16.84
N SER A 244 24.08 -12.23 -17.49
CA SER A 244 24.69 -11.47 -18.59
C SER A 244 25.87 -10.62 -18.14
N GLN A 245 25.89 -10.20 -16.87
CA GLN A 245 26.97 -9.37 -16.32
C GLN A 245 28.18 -10.20 -15.88
N GLY A 246 28.00 -11.48 -15.52
CA GLY A 246 29.09 -12.38 -15.09
C GLY A 246 29.81 -11.95 -13.80
N SER A 247 29.28 -10.95 -13.07
CA SER A 247 29.88 -10.41 -11.85
C SER A 247 28.78 -9.83 -10.94
N ALA A 248 29.10 -9.66 -9.65
CA ALA A 248 28.19 -9.06 -8.70
C ALA A 248 27.80 -7.64 -9.12
N ARG A 249 26.50 -7.31 -8.95
CA ARG A 249 25.91 -6.00 -9.21
C ARG A 249 25.22 -5.49 -7.97
N SER A 250 25.35 -4.20 -7.70
CA SER A 250 24.68 -3.59 -6.56
C SER A 250 23.15 -3.58 -6.73
N ALA A 251 22.41 -3.57 -5.63
CA ALA A 251 20.96 -3.52 -5.66
C ALA A 251 20.42 -2.34 -6.49
N THR A 252 21.09 -1.18 -6.43
CA THR A 252 20.71 -0.01 -7.23
C THR A 252 21.06 -0.14 -8.71
N GLU A 253 22.14 -0.86 -9.09
CA GLU A 253 22.44 -1.18 -10.50
C GLU A 253 21.38 -2.09 -11.09
N ILE A 254 20.98 -3.15 -10.36
CA ILE A 254 19.91 -4.08 -10.77
C ILE A 254 18.60 -3.31 -10.95
N ASP A 255 18.26 -2.48 -9.97
CA ASP A 255 17.04 -1.65 -10.00
C ASP A 255 17.02 -0.69 -11.18
N SER A 256 18.16 -0.07 -11.48
CA SER A 256 18.30 0.86 -12.61
C SER A 256 18.09 0.15 -13.96
N TYR A 257 18.53 -1.09 -14.09
CA TYR A 257 18.29 -1.92 -15.27
C TYR A 257 16.80 -2.32 -15.40
N LEU A 258 16.15 -2.67 -14.27
CA LEU A 258 14.77 -3.13 -14.26
C LEU A 258 13.75 -1.97 -14.39
N LYS A 259 14.12 -0.72 -14.09
CA LYS A 259 13.19 0.41 -14.16
C LYS A 259 12.72 0.69 -15.57
N ILE A 260 11.42 0.58 -15.78
CA ILE A 260 10.72 1.01 -16.99
C ILE A 260 10.38 2.50 -16.89
N SER A 261 10.13 3.01 -15.69
CA SER A 261 9.79 4.42 -15.44
C SER A 261 10.39 4.93 -14.13
N SER A 262 10.59 6.25 -14.03
CA SER A 262 11.08 6.92 -12.82
C SER A 262 10.13 6.81 -11.59
N ARG A 263 8.92 6.31 -11.78
CA ARG A 263 7.90 6.15 -10.72
C ARG A 263 7.88 4.75 -10.10
N GLN A 264 8.69 3.82 -10.61
CA GLN A 264 8.75 2.47 -10.04
C GLN A 264 9.47 2.47 -8.70
N SER A 265 8.93 1.72 -7.74
CA SER A 265 9.62 1.41 -6.49
C SER A 265 10.80 0.46 -6.73
N SER A 266 11.74 0.45 -5.82
CA SER A 266 12.84 -0.53 -5.79
C SER A 266 12.29 -1.94 -5.55
N HIS A 267 13.06 -2.97 -5.93
CA HIS A 267 12.73 -4.39 -5.77
C HIS A 267 13.59 -5.08 -4.69
N PHE A 268 13.98 -4.36 -3.66
CA PHE A 268 14.93 -4.82 -2.64
C PHE A 268 14.43 -6.03 -1.85
N ASN A 269 13.13 -6.10 -1.57
CA ASN A 269 12.55 -7.27 -0.89
C ASN A 269 12.59 -8.52 -1.77
N VAL A 270 12.43 -8.37 -3.08
CA VAL A 270 12.53 -9.49 -4.04
C VAL A 270 13.97 -10.01 -4.10
N TYR A 271 14.98 -9.14 -4.17
CA TYR A 271 16.40 -9.58 -4.18
C TYR A 271 16.74 -10.31 -2.90
N HIS A 272 16.36 -9.74 -1.77
CA HIS A 272 16.56 -10.35 -0.46
C HIS A 272 15.88 -11.72 -0.35
N TRP A 273 14.62 -11.82 -0.80
CA TRP A 273 13.89 -13.08 -0.82
C TRP A 273 14.55 -14.14 -1.70
N LEU A 274 14.99 -13.78 -2.93
CA LEU A 274 15.70 -14.71 -3.81
C LEU A 274 17.04 -15.18 -3.21
N ALA A 275 17.75 -14.29 -2.54
CA ALA A 275 18.99 -14.65 -1.84
C ALA A 275 18.73 -15.60 -0.67
N ASN A 276 17.65 -15.39 0.11
CA ASN A 276 17.25 -16.27 1.20
C ASN A 276 16.79 -17.65 0.71
N GLN A 277 16.29 -17.74 -0.53
CA GLN A 277 16.00 -19.02 -1.19
C GLN A 277 17.27 -19.70 -1.76
N GLY A 278 18.45 -19.12 -1.57
CA GLY A 278 19.71 -19.64 -2.10
C GLY A 278 19.85 -19.51 -3.63
N ILE A 279 18.99 -18.70 -4.27
CA ILE A 279 19.01 -18.50 -5.73
C ILE A 279 20.06 -17.45 -6.10
N LEU A 280 20.19 -16.38 -5.31
CA LEU A 280 21.20 -15.34 -5.49
C LEU A 280 22.30 -15.47 -4.45
N GLN A 281 23.54 -15.23 -4.88
CA GLN A 281 24.67 -15.03 -3.97
C GLN A 281 24.70 -13.58 -3.52
N LYS A 282 24.76 -13.36 -2.20
CA LYS A 282 24.80 -12.03 -1.61
C LYS A 282 26.25 -11.63 -1.31
N SER A 283 26.60 -10.41 -1.63
CA SER A 283 27.88 -9.76 -1.37
C SER A 283 27.67 -8.27 -1.10
N SER A 284 28.73 -7.47 -1.07
CA SER A 284 28.63 -6.02 -0.97
C SER A 284 29.64 -5.31 -1.85
N LEU A 285 29.32 -4.09 -2.28
CA LEU A 285 30.16 -3.21 -3.07
C LEU A 285 30.25 -1.83 -2.41
N PRO A 286 31.46 -1.22 -2.32
CA PRO A 286 31.62 0.06 -1.66
C PRO A 286 31.06 1.21 -2.54
N ILE A 287 30.16 2.02 -1.96
CA ILE A 287 29.58 3.19 -2.61
C ILE A 287 29.73 4.45 -1.76
N SER A 288 29.60 5.63 -2.39
CA SER A 288 29.43 6.91 -1.70
C SER A 288 27.96 7.33 -1.75
N LEU A 289 27.34 7.58 -0.60
CA LEU A 289 25.92 7.98 -0.51
C LEU A 289 25.68 9.37 -1.07
N THR A 290 26.60 10.30 -0.81
CA THR A 290 26.49 11.69 -1.29
C THR A 290 27.57 12.01 -2.32
N HIS A 291 27.39 13.14 -3.03
CA HIS A 291 28.34 13.58 -4.05
C HIS A 291 29.67 14.01 -3.42
N ASN A 292 30.78 13.65 -4.09
CA ASN A 292 32.15 14.07 -3.72
C ASN A 292 32.58 13.71 -2.30
N ASN A 293 31.97 12.68 -1.69
CA ASN A 293 32.36 12.24 -0.37
C ASN A 293 33.32 11.04 -0.45
N PRO A 294 34.46 11.08 0.26
CA PRO A 294 35.38 9.95 0.34
C PRO A 294 34.85 8.79 1.20
N VAL A 295 33.86 9.05 2.05
CA VAL A 295 33.28 8.02 2.93
C VAL A 295 32.55 6.97 2.11
N LYS A 296 32.93 5.72 2.30
CA LYS A 296 32.30 4.57 1.67
C LYS A 296 31.43 3.82 2.65
N VAL A 297 30.29 3.37 2.18
CA VAL A 297 29.43 2.38 2.83
C VAL A 297 29.27 1.19 1.89
N ASP A 298 28.85 0.05 2.43
CA ASP A 298 28.75 -1.17 1.67
C ASP A 298 27.31 -1.35 1.17
N GLU A 299 27.09 -1.19 -0.15
CA GLU A 299 25.81 -1.48 -0.78
C GLU A 299 25.69 -2.98 -1.00
N THR A 300 24.53 -3.56 -0.64
CA THR A 300 24.24 -4.97 -0.92
C THR A 300 24.29 -5.23 -2.42
N ALA A 301 25.02 -6.24 -2.80
CA ALA A 301 25.21 -6.66 -4.18
C ALA A 301 24.83 -8.14 -4.33
N TYR A 302 24.46 -8.51 -5.54
CA TYR A 302 24.03 -9.86 -5.87
C TYR A 302 24.73 -10.37 -7.11
N SER A 303 25.03 -11.65 -7.13
CA SER A 303 25.45 -12.40 -8.31
C SER A 303 24.58 -13.65 -8.48
N TYR A 304 24.56 -14.18 -9.69
CA TYR A 304 23.84 -15.40 -10.02
C TYR A 304 24.78 -16.38 -10.70
N ASP A 305 24.88 -17.58 -10.12
CA ASP A 305 25.56 -18.73 -10.68
C ASP A 305 24.61 -19.93 -10.59
N PRO A 306 24.16 -20.49 -11.72
CA PRO A 306 23.28 -21.67 -11.72
C PRO A 306 23.83 -22.90 -10.99
N SER A 307 25.16 -22.98 -10.82
CA SER A 307 25.83 -24.07 -10.12
C SER A 307 25.99 -23.86 -8.61
N TYR A 308 25.60 -22.67 -8.12
CA TYR A 308 25.75 -22.32 -6.71
C TYR A 308 24.87 -23.15 -5.80
N THR A 309 25.49 -23.74 -4.80
CA THR A 309 24.78 -24.35 -3.67
C THR A 309 25.14 -23.54 -2.43
N PRO A 310 24.15 -22.91 -1.77
CA PRO A 310 24.43 -22.12 -0.58
C PRO A 310 25.07 -22.98 0.50
N PRO A 311 26.15 -22.52 1.15
CA PRO A 311 26.72 -23.22 2.30
C PRO A 311 25.66 -23.26 3.42
N PRO A 312 25.62 -24.30 4.28
CA PRO A 312 24.77 -24.31 5.44
C PRO A 312 25.15 -23.09 6.31
N GLU A 313 24.21 -22.13 6.44
CA GLU A 313 24.46 -20.92 7.21
C GLU A 313 24.66 -21.27 8.69
N PRO A 314 25.76 -20.81 9.31
CA PRO A 314 25.82 -20.76 10.76
C PRO A 314 24.75 -19.74 11.22
N VAL A 315 23.78 -20.20 11.99
CA VAL A 315 22.73 -19.34 12.60
C VAL A 315 23.41 -18.45 13.67
N THR A 316 24.12 -17.42 13.21
CA THR A 316 24.63 -16.39 14.12
C THR A 316 23.55 -15.30 14.20
N PRO A 317 23.01 -15.00 15.41
CA PRO A 317 22.04 -13.93 15.54
C PRO A 317 22.64 -12.63 14.98
N PRO A 318 21.91 -11.89 14.12
CA PRO A 318 22.40 -10.64 13.57
C PRO A 318 22.72 -9.67 14.71
N GLN A 319 23.93 -9.10 14.70
CA GLN A 319 24.38 -8.11 15.68
C GLN A 319 23.81 -6.73 15.31
N ILE A 320 22.50 -6.58 15.41
CA ILE A 320 21.75 -5.41 14.92
C ILE A 320 22.27 -4.12 15.56
N THR A 321 22.49 -4.11 16.87
CA THR A 321 23.00 -2.93 17.59
C THR A 321 24.37 -2.51 17.07
N LEU A 322 25.27 -3.45 16.91
CA LEU A 322 26.62 -3.18 16.39
C LEU A 322 26.57 -2.70 14.92
N ALA A 323 25.67 -3.25 14.10
CA ALA A 323 25.49 -2.81 12.73
C ALA A 323 25.00 -1.35 12.67
N ILE A 324 24.03 -0.99 13.51
CA ILE A 324 23.53 0.40 13.59
C ILE A 324 24.66 1.34 14.09
N GLU A 325 25.41 0.97 15.11
CA GLU A 325 26.51 1.78 15.65
C GLU A 325 27.58 2.04 14.57
N ARG A 326 28.05 1.01 13.88
CA ARG A 326 29.04 1.16 12.80
C ARG A 326 28.52 1.97 11.63
N PHE A 327 27.25 1.76 11.27
CA PHE A 327 26.62 2.56 10.22
C PHE A 327 26.56 4.05 10.61
N ILE A 328 26.22 4.37 11.86
CA ILE A 328 26.24 5.73 12.39
C ILE A 328 27.66 6.32 12.32
N GLU A 329 28.67 5.61 12.83
CA GLU A 329 30.06 6.06 12.80
C GLU A 329 30.51 6.44 11.39
N ARG A 330 30.21 5.61 10.39
CA ARG A 330 30.54 5.89 8.98
C ARG A 330 29.77 7.10 8.43
N THR A 331 28.45 7.13 8.61
CA THR A 331 27.61 8.17 8.01
C THR A 331 27.78 9.53 8.69
N GLN A 332 28.18 9.58 9.96
CA GLN A 332 28.56 10.83 10.63
C GLN A 332 29.80 11.49 10.02
N LEU A 333 30.69 10.77 9.35
CA LEU A 333 31.85 11.34 8.66
C LEU A 333 31.46 12.06 7.36
N ASP A 334 30.26 11.78 6.81
CA ASP A 334 29.76 12.49 5.63
C ASP A 334 29.22 13.87 6.02
N SER A 335 29.87 14.93 5.52
CA SER A 335 29.49 16.32 5.83
C SER A 335 28.12 16.70 5.27
N ASN A 336 27.64 16.02 4.23
CA ASN A 336 26.31 16.26 3.65
C ASN A 336 25.18 15.58 4.42
N VAL A 337 25.49 14.61 5.28
CA VAL A 337 24.50 13.95 6.14
C VAL A 337 24.35 14.73 7.44
N LEU A 338 23.14 15.23 7.68
CA LEU A 338 22.81 16.08 8.84
C LEU A 338 22.26 15.27 10.00
N ALA A 339 21.47 14.23 9.75
CA ALA A 339 20.89 13.38 10.78
C ALA A 339 20.55 11.99 10.25
N GLY A 340 20.48 11.01 11.15
CA GLY A 340 20.01 9.66 10.90
C GLY A 340 18.81 9.34 11.78
N ILE A 341 17.78 8.69 11.22
CA ILE A 341 16.53 8.35 11.89
C ILE A 341 16.22 6.89 11.62
N LEU A 342 15.96 6.12 12.66
CA LEU A 342 15.46 4.74 12.59
C LEU A 342 13.95 4.74 12.82
N PHE A 343 13.20 4.14 11.92
CA PHE A 343 11.73 4.17 11.95
C PHE A 343 11.07 2.96 12.63
N GLU A 344 11.77 1.93 12.94
CA GLU A 344 11.25 0.77 13.67
C GLU A 344 12.35 0.19 14.53
N ASP A 345 12.04 -0.09 15.80
CA ASP A 345 12.97 -0.85 16.61
C ASP A 345 13.05 -2.29 16.10
N PRO A 346 14.27 -2.79 15.87
CA PRO A 346 14.45 -4.18 15.49
C PRO A 346 13.99 -5.07 16.66
N VAL A 347 12.99 -5.91 16.41
CA VAL A 347 12.57 -6.92 17.39
C VAL A 347 13.39 -8.18 17.13
N PRO A 348 14.28 -8.58 18.04
CA PRO A 348 14.97 -9.86 17.94
C PRO A 348 13.92 -10.97 17.98
N SER A 349 13.82 -11.79 16.94
CA SER A 349 12.90 -12.89 16.91
C SER A 349 13.65 -14.19 16.69
N GLN A 350 13.64 -15.05 17.71
CA GLN A 350 14.12 -16.42 17.62
C GLN A 350 13.23 -17.31 16.75
N HIS A 351 12.04 -16.81 16.34
CA HIS A 351 11.04 -17.56 15.57
C HIS A 351 10.92 -17.14 14.11
N CYS A 352 11.52 -16.05 13.69
CA CYS A 352 11.68 -15.73 12.27
C CYS A 352 12.98 -16.40 11.81
N LEU A 353 12.86 -17.63 11.33
CA LEU A 353 13.97 -18.41 10.75
C LEU A 353 14.33 -17.87 9.36
N GLY A 354 14.68 -16.62 9.28
CA GLY A 354 15.16 -15.95 8.09
C GLY A 354 15.78 -14.60 8.45
N PRO A 355 16.64 -14.05 7.61
CA PRO A 355 17.16 -12.71 7.84
C PRO A 355 15.99 -11.74 7.93
N THR A 356 16.03 -10.91 8.96
CA THR A 356 15.04 -9.86 9.20
C THR A 356 14.90 -8.97 7.97
N SER A 357 13.68 -8.49 7.69
CA SER A 357 13.47 -7.44 6.69
C SER A 357 14.47 -6.31 6.89
N PRO A 358 14.98 -5.68 5.82
CA PRO A 358 15.96 -4.61 5.93
C PRO A 358 15.49 -3.51 6.88
N LEU A 359 16.35 -3.06 7.79
CA LEU A 359 16.03 -2.02 8.78
C LEU A 359 15.81 -0.67 8.07
N PRO A 360 14.66 -0.01 8.25
CA PRO A 360 14.37 1.25 7.58
C PRO A 360 15.05 2.43 8.28
N ILE A 361 16.03 3.02 7.62
CA ILE A 361 16.75 4.22 8.10
C ILE A 361 16.51 5.37 7.12
N THR A 362 16.27 6.57 7.63
CA THR A 362 16.30 7.80 6.83
C THR A 362 17.49 8.65 7.23
N LEU A 363 18.31 9.00 6.25
CA LEU A 363 19.36 10.01 6.40
C LEU A 363 18.87 11.34 5.85
N ILE A 364 18.89 12.37 6.68
CA ILE A 364 18.58 13.74 6.28
C ILE A 364 19.84 14.36 5.69
N THR A 365 19.76 14.90 4.48
CA THR A 365 20.90 15.47 3.76
C THR A 365 20.74 16.98 3.55
N GLN A 366 21.87 17.71 3.41
CA GLN A 366 21.87 19.14 3.13
C GLN A 366 21.24 19.45 1.77
N GLU A 367 21.69 18.77 0.72
CA GLU A 367 21.37 19.05 -0.66
C GLU A 367 20.46 17.99 -1.29
N LYS A 368 19.93 18.34 -2.48
CA LYS A 368 19.21 17.42 -3.33
C LYS A 368 20.17 16.29 -3.77
N VAL A 369 19.88 15.10 -3.33
CA VAL A 369 20.64 13.90 -3.65
C VAL A 369 20.51 13.57 -5.13
N LYS A 370 21.45 12.79 -5.69
CA LYS A 370 21.40 12.18 -7.03
C LYS A 370 20.03 11.59 -7.35
N SER A 371 19.81 11.13 -8.55
CA SER A 371 18.60 10.48 -9.02
C SER A 371 18.11 9.32 -8.14
N GLN A 372 19.03 8.64 -7.45
CA GLN A 372 18.76 7.55 -6.51
C GLN A 372 18.69 8.11 -5.09
N SER A 373 17.55 7.89 -4.42
CA SER A 373 17.29 8.34 -3.05
C SER A 373 17.12 7.19 -2.05
N ARG A 374 17.15 5.93 -2.51
CA ARG A 374 17.01 4.74 -1.66
C ARG A 374 18.08 3.72 -1.99
N TYR A 375 18.71 3.17 -0.96
CA TYR A 375 19.78 2.18 -1.06
C TYR A 375 19.49 0.99 -0.14
N LEU A 376 19.92 -0.20 -0.57
CA LEU A 376 20.01 -1.38 0.28
C LEU A 376 21.47 -1.56 0.68
N LEU A 377 21.77 -1.29 1.94
CA LEU A 377 23.13 -1.37 2.48
C LEU A 377 23.29 -2.61 3.35
N GLN A 378 24.53 -3.05 3.53
CA GLN A 378 24.88 -4.13 4.41
C GLN A 378 25.92 -3.66 5.44
N GLU A 379 25.64 -3.91 6.71
CA GLU A 379 26.58 -3.65 7.81
C GLU A 379 26.57 -4.83 8.79
N ASN A 380 27.71 -5.47 9.01
CA ASN A 380 27.84 -6.65 9.89
C ASN A 380 26.79 -7.75 9.62
N GLY A 381 26.49 -8.07 8.36
CA GLY A 381 25.49 -9.06 7.99
C GLY A 381 24.03 -8.61 8.14
N VAL A 382 23.79 -7.36 8.57
CA VAL A 382 22.44 -6.77 8.68
C VAL A 382 22.15 -5.91 7.45
N ASP A 383 20.98 -6.12 6.84
CA ASP A 383 20.51 -5.28 5.74
C ASP A 383 19.84 -4.01 6.27
N LEU A 384 20.20 -2.88 5.70
CA LEU A 384 19.67 -1.56 6.01
C LEU A 384 19.03 -0.97 4.75
N CYS A 385 17.74 -0.65 4.81
CA CYS A 385 17.05 0.10 3.75
C CYS A 385 17.15 1.60 4.05
N VAL A 386 18.03 2.28 3.34
CA VAL A 386 18.40 3.68 3.63
C VAL A 386 17.78 4.62 2.62
N ASP A 387 16.91 5.50 3.10
CA ASP A 387 16.33 6.62 2.33
C ASP A 387 17.14 7.90 2.56
N LEU A 388 17.63 8.52 1.49
CA LEU A 388 18.23 9.85 1.54
C LEU A 388 17.16 10.92 1.28
N VAL A 389 16.93 11.79 2.25
CA VAL A 389 15.88 12.81 2.19
C VAL A 389 16.48 14.19 2.40
N PRO A 390 16.39 15.10 1.40
CA PRO A 390 16.81 16.49 1.59
C PRO A 390 16.10 17.14 2.78
N ARG A 391 16.82 17.98 3.53
CA ARG A 391 16.32 18.67 4.71
C ARG A 391 15.00 19.42 4.47
N SER A 392 14.90 20.11 3.35
CA SER A 392 13.71 20.85 2.96
C SER A 392 12.50 19.93 2.68
N VAL A 393 12.74 18.77 2.08
CA VAL A 393 11.70 17.76 1.82
C VAL A 393 11.24 17.12 3.12
N PHE A 394 12.18 16.81 4.02
CA PHE A 394 11.87 16.25 5.33
C PHE A 394 11.02 17.20 6.15
N ARG A 395 11.42 18.49 6.27
CA ARG A 395 10.64 19.52 6.97
C ARG A 395 9.22 19.68 6.39
N ARG A 396 9.09 19.68 5.05
CA ARG A 396 7.77 19.76 4.40
C ARG A 396 6.90 18.56 4.73
N ARG A 397 7.45 17.32 4.71
CA ARG A 397 6.72 16.11 5.09
C ARG A 397 6.21 16.17 6.53
N LEU A 398 7.05 16.62 7.46
CA LEU A 398 6.64 16.81 8.86
C LEU A 398 5.49 17.82 8.98
N GLY A 399 5.58 18.96 8.28
CA GLY A 399 4.53 19.99 8.30
C GLY A 399 3.22 19.62 7.60
N GLN A 400 3.20 18.55 6.81
CA GLN A 400 2.02 17.99 6.15
C GLN A 400 1.43 16.78 6.86
N THR A 401 2.10 16.28 7.91
CA THR A 401 1.68 15.12 8.66
C THR A 401 0.54 15.51 9.60
N LEU A 402 -0.61 14.87 9.46
CA LEU A 402 -1.75 15.05 10.35
C LEU A 402 -1.62 14.13 11.56
N VAL A 403 -2.01 14.62 12.73
CA VAL A 403 -2.02 13.85 13.97
C VAL A 403 -2.87 12.59 13.80
N GLY A 404 -2.29 11.42 14.09
CA GLY A 404 -2.96 10.12 13.99
C GLY A 404 -2.99 9.51 12.58
N ASP A 405 -2.44 10.18 11.57
CA ASP A 405 -2.27 9.53 10.27
C ASP A 405 -1.13 8.49 10.27
N ARG A 406 -1.06 7.67 9.23
CA ARG A 406 -0.03 6.63 9.09
C ARG A 406 1.40 7.19 9.12
N HIS A 407 1.61 8.40 8.62
CA HIS A 407 2.92 9.05 8.63
C HIS A 407 3.26 9.56 10.02
N TYR A 408 2.29 10.12 10.74
CA TYR A 408 2.43 10.54 12.12
C TYR A 408 2.86 9.37 13.02
N ASN A 409 2.16 8.25 12.96
CA ASN A 409 2.46 7.06 13.73
C ASN A 409 3.87 6.51 13.42
N ARG A 410 4.30 6.61 12.16
CA ARG A 410 5.67 6.25 11.77
C ARG A 410 6.72 7.14 12.42
N PHE A 411 6.46 8.45 12.59
CA PHE A 411 7.40 9.36 13.25
C PHE A 411 7.42 9.21 14.76
N ILE A 412 6.28 8.95 15.39
CA ILE A 412 6.20 8.73 16.85
C ILE A 412 7.05 7.53 17.27
N ASP A 413 7.01 6.44 16.53
CA ASP A 413 7.76 5.22 16.82
C ASP A 413 9.21 5.25 16.30
N SER A 414 9.65 6.38 15.78
CA SER A 414 11.01 6.52 15.28
C SER A 414 11.95 7.12 16.35
N ARG A 415 13.24 6.87 16.19
CA ARG A 415 14.27 7.49 17.03
C ARG A 415 15.36 8.15 16.19
N ILE A 416 15.83 9.29 16.67
CA ILE A 416 17.01 9.95 16.10
C ILE A 416 18.24 9.15 16.54
N LEU A 417 18.98 8.64 15.56
CA LEU A 417 20.24 7.92 15.79
C LEU A 417 21.38 8.91 16.09
N PHE A 418 21.46 9.97 15.30
CA PHE A 418 22.38 11.09 15.48
C PHE A 418 21.87 12.33 14.76
N THR A 419 22.40 13.50 15.14
CA THR A 419 22.16 14.76 14.42
C THR A 419 23.32 15.73 14.55
N LYS A 420 23.58 16.45 13.45
CA LYS A 420 24.48 17.62 13.37
C LYS A 420 23.67 18.92 13.19
N ASP A 421 22.36 18.81 12.88
CA ASP A 421 21.45 19.93 12.70
C ASP A 421 20.57 20.08 13.94
N PRO A 422 20.75 21.15 14.75
CA PRO A 422 19.98 21.34 15.98
C PRO A 422 18.48 21.56 15.74
N THR A 423 18.06 21.85 14.51
CA THR A 423 16.64 22.03 14.19
C THR A 423 15.88 20.71 14.04
N VAL A 424 16.56 19.60 13.73
CA VAL A 424 15.92 18.28 13.58
C VAL A 424 15.31 17.79 14.89
N PRO A 425 16.02 17.81 16.04
CA PRO A 425 15.42 17.47 17.33
C PRO A 425 14.25 18.38 17.72
N ALA A 426 14.32 19.68 17.37
CA ALA A 426 13.23 20.61 17.65
C ALA A 426 11.96 20.24 16.88
N TRP A 427 12.09 19.89 15.60
CA TRP A 427 10.96 19.42 14.79
C TRP A 427 10.35 18.12 15.33
N TYR A 428 11.20 17.20 15.79
CA TYR A 428 10.75 15.96 16.42
C TYR A 428 10.01 16.22 17.73
N ALA A 429 10.58 17.08 18.58
CA ALA A 429 9.95 17.46 19.84
C ALA A 429 8.57 18.13 19.63
N ASP A 430 8.35 18.84 18.52
CA ASP A 430 7.05 19.41 18.18
C ASP A 430 6.00 18.32 17.91
N ILE A 431 6.36 17.27 17.17
CA ILE A 431 5.48 16.12 16.92
C ILE A 431 5.23 15.32 18.21
N GLN A 432 6.29 15.06 18.99
CA GLN A 432 6.17 14.30 20.24
C GLN A 432 5.39 15.07 21.31
N ARG A 433 5.49 16.41 21.37
CA ARG A 433 4.68 17.25 22.26
C ARG A 433 3.19 17.19 21.93
N GLN A 434 2.84 17.05 20.68
CA GLN A 434 1.45 16.81 20.27
C GLN A 434 0.93 15.49 20.85
N ASN A 435 1.80 14.47 20.99
CA ASN A 435 1.48 13.18 21.60
C ASN A 435 1.38 13.26 23.13
N THR A 436 2.38 13.82 23.81
CA THR A 436 2.44 13.92 25.28
C THR A 436 1.39 14.84 25.88
N THR A 437 0.95 15.87 25.16
CA THR A 437 -0.15 16.72 25.62
C THR A 437 -1.50 16.02 25.60
N SER A 438 -1.67 14.92 24.86
CA SER A 438 -2.88 14.09 24.94
C SER A 438 -2.88 13.19 26.21
N ASP A 439 -1.73 12.68 26.63
CA ASP A 439 -1.62 11.85 27.85
C ASP A 439 -1.73 12.66 29.17
N GLN A 440 -1.34 13.92 29.16
CA GLN A 440 -1.38 14.80 30.34
C GLN A 440 -2.65 15.65 30.45
N ARG A 441 -3.55 15.67 29.45
CA ARG A 441 -4.76 16.49 29.44
C ARG A 441 -6.05 15.74 29.73
N LEU A 442 -6.07 15.04 30.84
CA LEU A 442 -7.31 14.85 31.61
C LEU A 442 -7.77 16.16 32.30
N GLY A 443 -7.25 17.30 31.92
CA GLY A 443 -7.58 18.61 32.48
C GLY A 443 -7.15 19.78 31.60
N ILE A 444 -8.08 20.28 30.80
CA ILE A 444 -8.26 21.67 30.33
C ILE A 444 -7.19 22.30 29.39
N THR A 445 -7.71 22.84 28.29
CA THR A 445 -7.20 23.75 27.26
C THR A 445 -6.41 23.14 26.11
N THR A 446 -7.16 22.75 25.08
CA THR A 446 -6.67 22.45 23.73
C THR A 446 -6.19 23.73 23.05
N SER A 447 -4.95 23.75 22.53
CA SER A 447 -4.56 24.77 21.57
C SER A 447 -5.42 24.63 20.30
N ALA A 448 -5.87 25.74 19.71
CA ALA A 448 -6.78 25.76 18.57
C ALA A 448 -6.28 24.99 17.33
N ALA A 449 -4.96 24.78 17.18
CA ALA A 449 -4.35 24.01 16.09
C ALA A 449 -4.61 22.51 16.23
N SER A 450 -4.49 21.90 17.43
CA SER A 450 -4.76 20.51 17.70
C SER A 450 -6.23 20.13 17.42
N SER A 451 -7.17 21.01 17.74
CA SER A 451 -8.60 20.77 17.51
C SER A 451 -8.99 20.80 16.02
N LYS A 452 -8.30 21.60 15.19
CA LYS A 452 -8.57 21.70 13.75
C LYS A 452 -8.07 20.47 13.00
N ASP A 453 -6.86 20.01 13.32
CA ASP A 453 -6.27 18.84 12.68
C ASP A 453 -7.04 17.55 13.04
N SER A 454 -7.44 17.40 14.31
CA SER A 454 -8.26 16.27 14.75
C SER A 454 -9.64 16.27 14.09
N ARG A 455 -10.28 17.44 13.93
CA ARG A 455 -11.57 17.55 13.21
C ARG A 455 -11.43 17.20 11.74
N LEU A 456 -10.37 17.69 11.06
CA LEU A 456 -10.11 17.35 9.66
C LEU A 456 -9.86 15.85 9.51
N GLN A 457 -9.11 15.25 10.42
CA GLN A 457 -8.86 13.82 10.41
C GLN A 457 -10.14 13.00 10.64
N LEU A 458 -10.97 13.40 11.60
CA LEU A 458 -12.29 12.78 11.83
C LEU A 458 -13.20 12.89 10.59
N MET A 459 -13.22 14.04 9.92
CA MET A 459 -13.97 14.19 8.66
C MET A 459 -13.44 13.24 7.58
N ASN A 460 -12.12 13.15 7.40
CA ASN A 460 -11.50 12.25 6.43
C ASN A 460 -11.82 10.78 6.76
N LEU A 461 -11.71 10.38 8.02
CA LEU A 461 -12.08 9.03 8.48
C LEU A 461 -13.57 8.76 8.27
N GLY A 462 -14.45 9.71 8.57
CA GLY A 462 -15.89 9.58 8.34
C GLY A 462 -16.22 9.36 6.86
N CYS A 463 -15.59 10.11 5.96
CA CYS A 463 -15.76 9.94 4.52
C CYS A 463 -15.25 8.56 4.06
N THR A 464 -14.08 8.12 4.53
CA THR A 464 -13.50 6.81 4.19
C THR A 464 -14.39 5.69 4.71
N LEU A 465 -14.80 5.76 5.97
CA LEU A 465 -15.67 4.80 6.64
C LEU A 465 -17.01 4.64 5.91
N SER A 466 -17.68 5.76 5.58
CA SER A 466 -18.94 5.75 4.82
C SER A 466 -18.78 5.05 3.47
N GLY A 467 -17.72 5.37 2.72
CA GLY A 467 -17.42 4.72 1.43
C GLY A 467 -17.10 3.23 1.57
N THR A 468 -16.40 2.84 2.64
CA THR A 468 -16.06 1.43 2.92
C THR A 468 -17.29 0.62 3.31
N LEU A 469 -18.17 1.18 4.14
CA LEU A 469 -19.45 0.54 4.51
C LEU A 469 -20.39 0.40 3.31
N ALA A 470 -20.50 1.42 2.46
CA ALA A 470 -21.29 1.33 1.22
C ALA A 470 -20.81 0.19 0.31
N LYS A 471 -19.49 -0.06 0.25
CA LYS A 471 -18.93 -1.23 -0.46
C LYS A 471 -19.30 -2.54 0.24
N ALA A 472 -19.17 -2.62 1.55
CA ALA A 472 -19.56 -3.81 2.31
C ALA A 472 -21.03 -4.16 2.08
N GLU A 473 -21.93 -3.16 2.13
CA GLU A 473 -23.36 -3.32 1.82
C GLU A 473 -23.59 -3.80 0.37
N LYS A 474 -22.90 -3.20 -0.62
CA LYS A 474 -23.01 -3.63 -2.03
C LYS A 474 -22.66 -5.11 -2.17
N TRP A 475 -21.57 -5.56 -1.54
CA TRP A 475 -21.16 -6.97 -1.59
C TRP A 475 -22.14 -7.90 -0.87
N CYS A 476 -22.73 -7.45 0.24
CA CYS A 476 -23.75 -8.20 0.98
C CYS A 476 -25.08 -8.29 0.20
N TYR A 477 -25.66 -7.14 -0.17
CA TYR A 477 -27.04 -7.06 -0.66
C TYR A 477 -27.19 -7.22 -2.18
N VAL A 478 -26.16 -6.84 -2.96
CA VAL A 478 -26.21 -6.86 -4.42
C VAL A 478 -25.46 -8.05 -5.00
N LYS A 479 -24.26 -8.32 -4.49
CA LYS A 479 -23.38 -9.38 -5.01
C LYS A 479 -23.56 -10.73 -4.30
N ASN A 480 -24.19 -10.75 -3.11
CA ASN A 480 -24.33 -11.92 -2.26
C ASN A 480 -23.00 -12.62 -1.92
N ASP A 481 -21.90 -11.85 -1.86
CA ASP A 481 -20.59 -12.34 -1.43
C ASP A 481 -20.29 -11.85 -0.01
N PHE A 482 -20.60 -12.69 0.96
CA PHE A 482 -20.48 -12.37 2.37
C PHE A 482 -19.03 -12.34 2.85
N ASN A 483 -18.14 -13.11 2.23
CA ASN A 483 -16.72 -13.06 2.55
C ASN A 483 -16.07 -11.75 2.09
N TYR A 484 -16.42 -11.29 0.89
CA TYR A 484 -15.90 -10.02 0.39
C TYR A 484 -16.50 -8.84 1.15
N SER A 485 -17.80 -8.91 1.49
CA SER A 485 -18.45 -7.95 2.40
C SER A 485 -17.71 -7.88 3.74
N PHE A 486 -17.36 -9.05 4.32
CA PHE A 486 -16.62 -9.13 5.57
C PHE A 486 -15.24 -8.46 5.50
N VAL A 487 -14.51 -8.57 4.41
CA VAL A 487 -13.23 -7.87 4.23
C VAL A 487 -13.41 -6.35 4.32
N TYR A 488 -14.46 -5.80 3.69
CA TYR A 488 -14.77 -4.37 3.81
C TYR A 488 -15.26 -3.98 5.21
N ILE A 489 -16.00 -4.86 5.89
CA ILE A 489 -16.38 -4.65 7.30
C ILE A 489 -15.15 -4.53 8.19
N LEU A 490 -14.12 -5.37 7.99
CA LEU A 490 -12.88 -5.29 8.77
C LEU A 490 -12.15 -3.96 8.54
N GLN A 491 -12.10 -3.47 7.30
CA GLN A 491 -11.55 -2.16 6.99
C GLN A 491 -12.35 -1.03 7.66
N ALA A 492 -13.69 -1.11 7.60
CA ALA A 492 -14.56 -0.15 8.27
C ALA A 492 -14.39 -0.16 9.80
N LEU A 493 -14.21 -1.34 10.41
CA LEU A 493 -13.93 -1.47 11.85
C LEU A 493 -12.58 -0.85 12.24
N GLU A 494 -11.57 -0.94 11.40
CA GLU A 494 -10.27 -0.30 11.66
C GLU A 494 -10.38 1.24 11.57
N ASP A 495 -11.12 1.77 10.60
CA ASP A 495 -11.42 3.21 10.50
C ASP A 495 -12.29 3.68 11.68
N LEU A 496 -13.31 2.90 12.05
CA LEU A 496 -14.19 3.20 13.19
C LEU A 496 -13.41 3.19 14.51
N ALA A 497 -12.47 2.27 14.68
CA ALA A 497 -11.60 2.23 15.86
C ALA A 497 -10.75 3.50 15.98
N GLN A 498 -10.26 4.05 14.86
CA GLN A 498 -9.57 5.34 14.89
C GLN A 498 -10.51 6.48 15.29
N VAL A 499 -11.76 6.48 14.80
CA VAL A 499 -12.79 7.46 15.21
C VAL A 499 -13.05 7.38 16.70
N GLU A 500 -13.25 6.17 17.25
CA GLU A 500 -13.46 5.93 18.69
C GLU A 500 -12.31 6.49 19.53
N VAL A 501 -11.07 6.23 19.12
CA VAL A 501 -9.87 6.72 19.81
C VAL A 501 -9.83 8.26 19.80
N PHE A 502 -10.12 8.89 18.66
CA PHE A 502 -10.17 10.36 18.58
C PHE A 502 -11.30 10.98 19.38
N GLN A 503 -12.49 10.37 19.40
CA GLN A 503 -13.64 10.84 20.20
C GLN A 503 -13.34 10.78 21.71
N ASN A 504 -12.53 9.82 22.13
CA ASN A 504 -12.03 9.71 23.50
C ASN A 504 -10.77 10.57 23.76
N HIS A 505 -10.50 11.56 22.92
CA HIS A 505 -9.38 12.50 23.04
C HIS A 505 -7.99 11.85 23.05
N GLN A 506 -7.86 10.64 22.50
CA GLN A 506 -6.60 9.96 22.33
C GLN A 506 -6.14 10.02 20.86
N ILE A 507 -4.88 9.74 20.61
CA ILE A 507 -4.32 9.64 19.27
C ILE A 507 -4.25 8.17 18.87
N PRO A 508 -4.80 7.78 17.70
CA PRO A 508 -4.68 6.42 17.21
C PRO A 508 -3.22 6.03 16.98
N ASP A 509 -2.82 4.88 17.50
CA ASP A 509 -1.54 4.25 17.23
C ASP A 509 -1.61 3.32 16.00
N LYS A 510 -0.57 2.49 15.80
CA LYS A 510 -0.53 1.49 14.71
C LYS A 510 -1.59 0.38 14.84
N LYS A 511 -2.22 0.27 16.00
CA LYS A 511 -3.19 -0.79 16.33
C LYS A 511 -4.47 -0.20 16.96
N PRO A 512 -5.20 0.64 16.23
CA PRO A 512 -6.36 1.35 16.76
C PRO A 512 -7.45 0.43 17.29
N LEU A 513 -7.60 -0.80 16.75
CA LEU A 513 -8.55 -1.78 17.28
C LEU A 513 -8.25 -2.17 18.73
N HIS A 514 -6.99 -2.27 19.14
CA HIS A 514 -6.64 -2.57 20.53
C HIS A 514 -6.90 -1.39 21.47
N GLN A 515 -6.72 -0.16 20.98
CA GLN A 515 -7.08 1.03 21.76
C GLN A 515 -8.60 1.13 21.91
N ALA A 516 -9.34 0.98 20.81
CA ALA A 516 -10.80 1.03 20.82
C ALA A 516 -11.41 -0.08 21.68
N LEU A 517 -10.83 -1.29 21.66
CA LEU A 517 -11.25 -2.40 22.53
C LEU A 517 -11.12 -2.06 24.03
N LYS A 518 -10.12 -1.25 24.41
CA LYS A 518 -9.97 -0.79 25.82
C LYS A 518 -10.96 0.33 26.17
N LEU A 519 -11.31 1.17 25.19
CA LEU A 519 -12.20 2.31 25.39
C LEU A 519 -13.68 1.89 25.39
N ASN A 520 -14.04 0.98 24.48
CA ASN A 520 -15.40 0.48 24.33
C ASN A 520 -15.38 -1.04 24.10
N PRO A 521 -15.13 -1.83 25.18
CA PRO A 521 -14.97 -3.28 25.08
C PRO A 521 -16.25 -3.98 24.59
N ASP A 522 -17.45 -3.53 25.01
CA ASP A 522 -18.71 -4.17 24.66
C ASP A 522 -18.94 -4.20 23.15
N PHE A 523 -18.67 -3.10 22.48
CA PHE A 523 -18.82 -3.02 21.03
C PHE A 523 -17.67 -3.73 20.30
N PHE A 524 -16.43 -3.35 20.59
CA PHE A 524 -15.28 -3.85 19.81
C PHE A 524 -14.94 -5.32 20.09
N GLN A 525 -15.26 -5.86 21.29
CA GLN A 525 -15.16 -7.30 21.54
C GLN A 525 -16.06 -8.09 20.58
N SER A 526 -17.32 -7.69 20.47
CA SER A 526 -18.31 -8.39 19.64
C SER A 526 -17.98 -8.33 18.15
N TRP A 527 -17.53 -7.17 17.66
CA TRP A 527 -17.39 -6.90 16.22
C TRP A 527 -15.97 -7.00 15.69
N CYS A 528 -14.95 -6.92 16.55
CA CYS A 528 -13.55 -7.09 16.12
C CYS A 528 -12.91 -8.41 16.54
N VAL A 529 -13.39 -9.04 17.63
CA VAL A 529 -12.82 -10.29 18.14
C VAL A 529 -13.75 -11.46 17.87
N ASP A 530 -14.96 -11.40 18.41
CA ASP A 530 -15.92 -12.52 18.31
C ASP A 530 -16.39 -12.73 16.87
N LEU A 531 -16.52 -11.66 16.10
CA LEU A 531 -16.89 -11.75 14.68
C LEU A 531 -15.86 -12.57 13.88
N LEU A 532 -14.58 -12.54 14.23
CA LEU A 532 -13.56 -13.34 13.52
C LEU A 532 -13.87 -14.84 13.62
N GLU A 533 -14.43 -15.30 14.71
CA GLU A 533 -14.74 -16.71 14.96
C GLU A 533 -16.11 -17.13 14.39
N ARG A 534 -17.03 -16.18 14.16
CA ARG A 534 -18.36 -16.47 13.61
C ARG A 534 -18.27 -16.87 12.12
N LYS A 535 -19.22 -17.69 11.66
CA LYS A 535 -19.40 -17.97 10.24
C LYS A 535 -19.87 -16.70 9.51
N LYS A 536 -19.31 -16.43 8.32
CA LYS A 536 -19.66 -15.24 7.51
C LYS A 536 -20.82 -15.58 6.55
N ASP A 537 -21.96 -15.91 7.13
CA ASP A 537 -23.21 -16.09 6.38
C ASP A 537 -24.02 -14.77 6.29
N GLN A 538 -25.10 -14.81 5.53
CA GLN A 538 -25.94 -13.65 5.28
C GLN A 538 -26.42 -12.97 6.57
N SER A 539 -26.91 -13.76 7.51
CA SER A 539 -27.46 -13.25 8.78
C SER A 539 -26.39 -12.51 9.61
N THR A 540 -25.21 -13.13 9.74
CA THR A 540 -24.09 -12.56 10.48
C THR A 540 -23.62 -11.25 9.87
N ILE A 541 -23.47 -11.20 8.54
CA ILE A 541 -22.99 -10.00 7.85
C ILE A 541 -24.02 -8.88 7.89
N GLN A 542 -25.31 -9.18 7.67
CA GLN A 542 -26.39 -8.18 7.75
C GLN A 542 -26.51 -7.60 9.16
N GLN A 543 -26.47 -8.44 10.19
CA GLN A 543 -26.49 -7.99 11.58
C GLN A 543 -25.30 -7.06 11.87
N THR A 544 -24.09 -7.44 11.41
CA THR A 544 -22.91 -6.61 11.60
C THR A 544 -23.04 -5.25 10.93
N LEU A 545 -23.50 -5.20 9.68
CA LEU A 545 -23.71 -3.94 8.95
C LEU A 545 -24.74 -3.04 9.64
N THR A 546 -25.84 -3.62 10.14
CA THR A 546 -26.86 -2.88 10.91
C THR A 546 -26.24 -2.27 12.16
N SER A 547 -25.53 -3.07 12.96
CA SER A 547 -24.91 -2.59 14.20
C SER A 547 -23.83 -1.52 13.96
N LEU A 548 -23.05 -1.63 12.88
CA LEU A 548 -22.07 -0.59 12.50
C LEU A 548 -22.77 0.71 12.11
N THR A 549 -23.87 0.64 11.34
CA THR A 549 -24.64 1.81 10.94
C THR A 549 -25.32 2.50 12.13
N GLU A 550 -25.90 1.72 13.05
CA GLU A 550 -26.49 2.23 14.29
C GLU A 550 -25.46 2.89 15.20
N TYR A 551 -24.26 2.33 15.28
CA TYR A 551 -23.17 2.91 16.08
C TYR A 551 -22.66 4.24 15.53
N MET A 552 -22.77 4.46 14.23
CA MET A 552 -22.36 5.70 13.56
C MET A 552 -23.43 6.81 13.60
N SER A 553 -24.69 6.48 13.85
CA SER A 553 -25.82 7.42 13.90
C SER A 553 -25.94 8.11 15.25
#